data_4d5121258c3f081306169fed407791b3
#
_entry.id   4d5121258c3f081306169fed407791b3
#
_cell.length_a   1.000
_cell.length_b   1.000
_cell.length_c   1.000
_cell.angle_alpha   90.00
_cell.angle_beta   90.00
_cell.angle_gamma   90.00
#
_symmetry.space_group_name_H-M   'P 1'
#
loop_
_entity.id
_entity.type
_entity.pdbx_description
1 polymer ?
#
loop_
_entity_poly.entity_id
_entity_poly.type
_entity_poly.pdbx_seq_one_letter_code
_entity_poly.pdbx_strand_id
1 'polypeptide(L)'
;MAKAKFERSKPHVNIGTIGHVDHGKTTLTAAITKVLALRGYAEATDYANIDKAPEERERGITINTAHVEYETDNRHYAHVDCPGHADYVKNMITGAAQMDGAILVVSSADGPMPQTREHILLSRQVGVPYIVVFMNKVDQVDDEELLELVEMEIRDLLSEYEFPGDDTPIIKGTALGVTSSDSKDYNAPEYACIRELMDAVDAYIPTPERKADLPFLMPVEDVFTITGRGTVATGRVERGTIKVGEVVEIVGLAEEKKSTTVTGLEMFRKLLDFAEAGDNVGALLRGVQRSEIERGQVICKPGSINPHTKFVGQVYVLKKDEGGRHTPFFNNYRPQFYFRTTDVTGVINLPEGTEMCMPGDNVEMTVELITTIAIEEGLRFAIREGGRTVGSGVVVSIIE
;
A
#
# COMPACT_ATOMS: atom_id res chain seq x y z
N MET A 1 5.37 -3.10 32.37
CA MET A 1 6.66 -2.56 31.92
C MET A 1 6.40 -1.30 31.11
N ALA A 2 7.22 -0.26 31.24
CA ALA A 2 7.12 0.92 30.38
C ALA A 2 7.47 0.52 28.94
N LYS A 3 6.69 0.99 27.95
CA LYS A 3 7.01 0.75 26.53
C LYS A 3 8.32 1.47 26.19
N ALA A 4 9.14 0.85 25.34
CA ALA A 4 10.35 1.47 24.82
C ALA A 4 10.00 2.68 23.95
N LYS A 5 10.89 3.67 23.88
CA LYS A 5 10.81 4.76 22.90
C LYS A 5 11.40 4.31 21.57
N PHE A 6 10.82 4.79 20.49
CA PHE A 6 11.38 4.62 19.16
C PHE A 6 12.55 5.58 18.97
N GLU A 7 13.70 5.08 18.53
CA GLU A 7 14.88 5.89 18.23
C GLU A 7 15.08 5.95 16.70
N ARG A 8 15.11 7.16 16.16
CA ARG A 8 15.32 7.44 14.73
C ARG A 8 16.81 7.44 14.41
N SER A 9 17.42 6.25 14.37
CA SER A 9 18.85 6.09 14.09
C SER A 9 19.18 5.96 12.60
N LYS A 10 18.20 5.57 11.78
CA LYS A 10 18.35 5.31 10.35
C LYS A 10 17.21 5.93 9.54
N PRO A 11 17.42 6.25 8.23
CA PRO A 11 16.35 6.66 7.35
C PRO A 11 15.23 5.61 7.32
N HIS A 12 13.97 6.06 7.39
CA HIS A 12 12.80 5.19 7.37
C HIS A 12 12.22 5.09 5.96
N VAL A 13 11.95 3.84 5.51
CA VAL A 13 11.39 3.52 4.21
C VAL A 13 10.24 2.54 4.37
N ASN A 14 9.12 2.80 3.69
CA ASN A 14 7.98 1.91 3.64
C ASN A 14 8.06 1.06 2.38
N ILE A 15 8.11 -0.25 2.54
CA ILE A 15 8.04 -1.19 1.43
C ILE A 15 6.95 -2.22 1.68
N GLY A 16 6.64 -3.03 0.70
CA GLY A 16 5.72 -4.15 0.92
C GLY A 16 5.75 -5.15 -0.20
N THR A 17 5.14 -6.30 0.05
CA THR A 17 5.00 -7.39 -0.91
C THR A 17 3.69 -7.28 -1.68
N ILE A 18 3.78 -7.37 -3.01
CA ILE A 18 2.67 -7.42 -3.95
C ILE A 18 2.82 -8.63 -4.87
N GLY A 19 1.77 -9.04 -5.55
CA GLY A 19 1.78 -10.15 -6.50
C GLY A 19 0.60 -11.09 -6.30
N HIS A 20 0.52 -12.12 -7.14
CA HIS A 20 -0.60 -13.07 -7.19
C HIS A 20 -0.76 -13.86 -5.87
N VAL A 21 -1.96 -14.39 -5.62
CA VAL A 21 -2.20 -15.36 -4.55
C VAL A 21 -1.29 -16.59 -4.75
N ASP A 22 -0.84 -17.21 -3.66
CA ASP A 22 0.04 -18.39 -3.64
C ASP A 22 1.45 -18.22 -4.26
N HIS A 23 1.84 -17.02 -4.69
CA HIS A 23 3.22 -16.74 -5.13
C HIS A 23 4.22 -16.65 -3.97
N GLY A 24 3.75 -16.65 -2.71
CA GLY A 24 4.59 -16.74 -1.52
C GLY A 24 5.01 -15.41 -0.90
N LYS A 25 4.17 -14.36 -1.01
CA LYS A 25 4.41 -13.04 -0.42
C LYS A 25 4.65 -13.09 1.09
N THR A 26 3.70 -13.65 1.82
CA THR A 26 3.78 -13.79 3.29
C THR A 26 4.94 -14.69 3.71
N THR A 27 5.22 -15.75 2.93
CA THR A 27 6.39 -16.62 3.17
C THR A 27 7.70 -15.84 2.97
N LEU A 28 7.78 -14.96 1.97
CA LEU A 28 8.94 -14.09 1.76
C LEU A 28 9.10 -13.09 2.91
N THR A 29 8.01 -12.48 3.36
CA THR A 29 8.02 -11.58 4.53
C THR A 29 8.54 -12.29 5.77
N ALA A 30 8.10 -13.53 6.03
CA ALA A 30 8.62 -14.34 7.12
C ALA A 30 10.11 -14.70 6.93
N ALA A 31 10.55 -15.00 5.71
CA ALA A 31 11.95 -15.29 5.38
C ALA A 31 12.86 -14.07 5.64
N ILE A 32 12.43 -12.86 5.23
CA ILE A 32 13.17 -11.62 5.48
C ILE A 32 13.35 -11.39 6.98
N THR A 33 12.26 -11.44 7.76
CA THR A 33 12.36 -11.22 9.21
C THR A 33 13.21 -12.27 9.90
N LYS A 34 13.15 -13.53 9.47
CA LYS A 34 13.98 -14.63 10.01
C LYS A 34 15.46 -14.39 9.79
N VAL A 35 15.87 -14.07 8.56
CA VAL A 35 17.29 -13.86 8.22
C VAL A 35 17.86 -12.63 8.93
N LEU A 36 17.12 -11.52 8.93
CA LEU A 36 17.53 -10.28 9.57
C LEU A 36 17.57 -10.39 11.10
N ALA A 37 16.73 -11.24 11.69
CA ALA A 37 16.77 -11.53 13.14
C ALA A 37 18.09 -12.18 13.59
N LEU A 38 18.80 -12.90 12.72
CA LEU A 38 20.11 -13.46 13.04
C LEU A 38 21.17 -12.39 13.32
N ARG A 39 20.95 -11.16 12.82
CA ARG A 39 21.78 -9.98 13.11
C ARG A 39 21.18 -9.06 14.18
N GLY A 40 20.03 -9.41 14.74
CA GLY A 40 19.30 -8.55 15.67
C GLY A 40 18.60 -7.35 15.02
N TYR A 41 18.38 -7.41 13.69
CA TYR A 41 17.76 -6.35 12.90
C TYR A 41 16.24 -6.54 12.71
N ALA A 42 15.69 -7.62 13.21
CA ALA A 42 14.26 -7.90 13.19
C ALA A 42 13.86 -8.76 14.40
N GLU A 43 12.56 -8.77 14.70
CA GLU A 43 11.93 -9.83 15.47
C GLU A 43 11.46 -10.89 14.45
N ALA A 44 12.01 -12.12 14.54
CA ALA A 44 11.62 -13.20 13.64
C ALA A 44 10.10 -13.45 13.77
N THR A 45 9.39 -13.33 12.66
CA THR A 45 7.94 -13.47 12.61
C THR A 45 7.58 -14.61 11.69
N ASP A 46 7.00 -15.68 12.24
CA ASP A 46 6.54 -16.82 11.45
C ASP A 46 5.29 -16.46 10.63
N TYR A 47 5.07 -17.20 9.55
CA TYR A 47 3.89 -17.08 8.69
C TYR A 47 2.57 -16.95 9.49
N ALA A 48 2.33 -17.84 10.45
CA ALA A 48 1.13 -17.84 11.29
C ALA A 48 0.99 -16.61 12.22
N ASN A 49 2.05 -15.85 12.40
CA ASN A 49 2.07 -14.61 13.19
C ASN A 49 1.96 -13.35 12.33
N ILE A 50 2.12 -13.47 11.00
CA ILE A 50 1.81 -12.43 10.02
C ILE A 50 0.32 -12.49 9.72
N ASP A 51 -0.20 -13.61 9.23
CA ASP A 51 -1.63 -13.87 9.02
C ASP A 51 -2.30 -14.29 10.33
N LYS A 52 -2.81 -13.31 11.07
CA LYS A 52 -3.29 -13.50 12.45
C LYS A 52 -4.76 -13.86 12.54
N ALA A 53 -5.58 -13.42 11.59
CA ALA A 53 -7.02 -13.63 11.64
C ALA A 53 -7.35 -15.13 11.49
N PRO A 54 -8.35 -15.65 12.25
CA PRO A 54 -8.76 -17.03 12.11
C PRO A 54 -9.12 -17.45 10.68
N GLU A 55 -9.78 -16.54 9.95
CA GLU A 55 -10.17 -16.75 8.54
C GLU A 55 -8.97 -16.83 7.60
N GLU A 56 -7.91 -16.05 7.84
CA GLU A 56 -6.65 -16.09 7.08
C GLU A 56 -5.96 -17.44 7.24
N ARG A 57 -5.90 -17.94 8.49
CA ARG A 57 -5.30 -19.23 8.80
C ARG A 57 -6.10 -20.41 8.24
N GLU A 58 -7.43 -20.34 8.29
CA GLU A 58 -8.32 -21.40 7.78
C GLU A 58 -8.23 -21.51 6.26
N ARG A 59 -8.16 -20.37 5.57
CA ARG A 59 -8.10 -20.30 4.09
C ARG A 59 -6.69 -20.37 3.54
N GLY A 60 -5.66 -20.14 4.35
CA GLY A 60 -4.25 -20.04 3.91
C GLY A 60 -3.96 -18.85 3.01
N ILE A 61 -4.75 -17.78 3.11
CA ILE A 61 -4.61 -16.56 2.29
C ILE A 61 -4.62 -15.31 3.17
N THR A 62 -3.81 -14.31 2.81
CA THR A 62 -3.83 -13.00 3.45
C THR A 62 -5.07 -12.22 3.04
N ILE A 63 -5.84 -11.74 4.00
CA ILE A 63 -7.06 -10.94 3.81
C ILE A 63 -6.78 -9.46 4.11
N ASN A 64 -6.17 -9.19 5.25
CA ASN A 64 -5.83 -7.86 5.70
C ASN A 64 -4.33 -7.58 5.50
N THR A 65 -3.97 -6.31 5.37
CA THR A 65 -2.56 -5.92 5.37
C THR A 65 -1.93 -6.20 6.73
N ALA A 66 -0.76 -6.83 6.74
CA ALA A 66 0.03 -7.03 7.94
C ALA A 66 1.28 -6.14 7.88
N HIS A 67 1.67 -5.61 9.04
CA HIS A 67 2.85 -4.74 9.14
C HIS A 67 3.91 -5.43 9.99
N VAL A 68 5.13 -5.51 9.46
CA VAL A 68 6.32 -5.96 10.17
C VAL A 68 7.42 -4.91 10.08
N GLU A 69 8.33 -4.93 11.06
CA GLU A 69 9.44 -3.99 11.21
C GLU A 69 10.76 -4.75 11.09
N TYR A 70 11.71 -4.20 10.36
CA TYR A 70 13.08 -4.69 10.33
C TYR A 70 14.07 -3.61 9.86
N GLU A 71 15.35 -3.90 9.98
CA GLU A 71 16.42 -3.00 9.58
C GLU A 71 17.43 -3.70 8.68
N THR A 72 18.16 -2.91 7.92
CA THR A 72 19.45 -3.25 7.31
C THR A 72 20.56 -2.43 7.99
N ASP A 73 21.79 -2.54 7.52
CA ASP A 73 22.86 -1.65 7.98
C ASP A 73 22.55 -0.18 7.69
N ASN A 74 21.81 0.10 6.61
CA ASN A 74 21.57 1.43 6.05
C ASN A 74 20.24 2.05 6.46
N ARG A 75 19.19 1.24 6.68
CA ARG A 75 17.80 1.72 6.75
C ARG A 75 16.96 0.97 7.77
N HIS A 76 15.91 1.64 8.20
CA HIS A 76 14.78 1.07 8.95
C HIS A 76 13.60 0.91 8.00
N TYR A 77 12.98 -0.26 7.99
CA TYR A 77 11.87 -0.61 7.10
C TYR A 77 10.58 -0.88 7.89
N ALA A 78 9.49 -0.23 7.44
CA ALA A 78 8.13 -0.73 7.68
C ALA A 78 7.72 -1.53 6.45
N HIS A 79 7.39 -2.80 6.64
CA HIS A 79 6.99 -3.69 5.56
C HIS A 79 5.50 -4.03 5.67
N VAL A 80 4.77 -3.80 4.58
CA VAL A 80 3.35 -4.08 4.44
C VAL A 80 3.18 -5.36 3.62
N ASP A 81 2.72 -6.43 4.24
CA ASP A 81 2.33 -7.64 3.50
C ASP A 81 0.91 -7.48 2.96
N CYS A 82 0.76 -7.47 1.63
CA CYS A 82 -0.50 -7.23 0.96
C CYS A 82 -1.21 -8.53 0.56
N PRO A 83 -2.57 -8.58 0.63
CA PRO A 83 -3.33 -9.69 0.10
C PRO A 83 -3.11 -9.86 -1.40
N GLY A 84 -3.14 -11.11 -1.87
CA GLY A 84 -2.96 -11.44 -3.29
C GLY A 84 -4.27 -11.76 -4.02
N HIS A 85 -5.35 -12.04 -3.30
CA HIS A 85 -6.61 -12.48 -3.88
C HIS A 85 -7.45 -11.30 -4.39
N ALA A 86 -8.12 -11.47 -5.54
CA ALA A 86 -8.92 -10.45 -6.19
C ALA A 86 -10.03 -9.85 -5.30
N ASP A 87 -10.63 -10.64 -4.39
CA ASP A 87 -11.67 -10.16 -3.48
C ASP A 87 -11.16 -9.12 -2.47
N TYR A 88 -9.84 -9.08 -2.21
CA TYR A 88 -9.22 -8.19 -1.22
C TYR A 88 -8.40 -7.05 -1.83
N VAL A 89 -8.61 -6.76 -3.11
CA VAL A 89 -7.91 -5.68 -3.83
C VAL A 89 -8.02 -4.32 -3.13
N LYS A 90 -9.14 -4.05 -2.46
CA LYS A 90 -9.30 -2.83 -1.65
C LYS A 90 -8.21 -2.73 -0.56
N ASN A 91 -7.91 -3.82 0.13
CA ASN A 91 -6.87 -3.85 1.14
C ASN A 91 -5.47 -3.77 0.51
N MET A 92 -5.27 -4.39 -0.67
CA MET A 92 -4.05 -4.25 -1.45
C MET A 92 -3.80 -2.78 -1.85
N ILE A 93 -4.79 -2.09 -2.38
CA ILE A 93 -4.69 -0.66 -2.75
C ILE A 93 -4.30 0.19 -1.54
N THR A 94 -4.95 -0.04 -0.39
CA THR A 94 -4.66 0.68 0.86
C THR A 94 -3.22 0.42 1.31
N GLY A 95 -2.75 -0.82 1.25
CA GLY A 95 -1.37 -1.16 1.58
C GLY A 95 -0.37 -0.54 0.61
N ALA A 96 -0.62 -0.66 -0.70
CA ALA A 96 0.26 -0.12 -1.74
C ALA A 96 0.39 1.42 -1.66
N ALA A 97 -0.68 2.12 -1.32
CA ALA A 97 -0.64 3.59 -1.16
C ALA A 97 0.32 4.06 -0.06
N GLN A 98 0.74 3.17 0.83
CA GLN A 98 1.70 3.48 1.90
C GLN A 98 3.15 3.25 1.50
N MET A 99 3.43 2.60 0.37
CA MET A 99 4.76 2.14 0.01
C MET A 99 5.57 3.23 -0.69
N ASP A 100 6.85 3.32 -0.34
CA ASP A 100 7.87 4.08 -1.06
C ASP A 100 8.52 3.24 -2.16
N GLY A 101 8.33 1.92 -2.09
CA GLY A 101 8.71 0.93 -3.09
C GLY A 101 8.06 -0.42 -2.78
N ALA A 102 7.93 -1.29 -3.78
CA ALA A 102 7.31 -2.60 -3.63
C ALA A 102 8.26 -3.73 -4.02
N ILE A 103 8.07 -4.89 -3.39
CA ILE A 103 8.66 -6.16 -3.80
C ILE A 103 7.58 -6.96 -4.52
N LEU A 104 7.72 -7.10 -5.83
CA LEU A 104 6.83 -7.93 -6.64
C LEU A 104 7.28 -9.39 -6.54
N VAL A 105 6.42 -10.23 -5.99
CA VAL A 105 6.69 -11.67 -5.83
C VAL A 105 6.00 -12.44 -6.95
N VAL A 106 6.80 -13.14 -7.76
CA VAL A 106 6.32 -13.97 -8.87
C VAL A 106 6.83 -15.40 -8.69
N SER A 107 5.96 -16.38 -8.79
CA SER A 107 6.35 -17.79 -8.82
C SER A 107 7.04 -18.12 -10.14
N SER A 108 8.23 -18.68 -10.10
CA SER A 108 8.97 -19.10 -11.29
C SER A 108 8.28 -20.24 -12.04
N ALA A 109 7.48 -21.05 -11.34
CA ALA A 109 6.73 -22.16 -11.95
C ALA A 109 5.48 -21.71 -12.70
N ASP A 110 4.85 -20.61 -12.23
CA ASP A 110 3.56 -20.14 -12.76
C ASP A 110 3.72 -18.92 -13.69
N GLY A 111 4.82 -18.16 -13.55
CA GLY A 111 5.03 -16.89 -14.24
C GLY A 111 4.08 -15.78 -13.77
N PRO A 112 3.99 -14.66 -14.51
CA PRO A 112 3.06 -13.58 -14.22
C PRO A 112 1.60 -14.01 -14.43
N MET A 113 0.81 -13.91 -13.37
CA MET A 113 -0.61 -14.29 -13.33
C MET A 113 -1.52 -13.04 -13.37
N PRO A 114 -2.85 -13.18 -13.55
CA PRO A 114 -3.74 -12.02 -13.68
C PRO A 114 -3.65 -11.00 -12.55
N GLN A 115 -3.55 -11.43 -11.29
CA GLN A 115 -3.39 -10.49 -10.18
C GLN A 115 -1.99 -9.86 -10.15
N THR A 116 -0.96 -10.50 -10.73
CA THR A 116 0.36 -9.86 -10.89
C THR A 116 0.23 -8.60 -11.73
N ARG A 117 -0.45 -8.69 -12.88
CA ARG A 117 -0.74 -7.55 -13.77
C ARG A 117 -1.55 -6.47 -13.06
N GLU A 118 -2.63 -6.87 -12.39
CA GLU A 118 -3.48 -5.93 -11.64
C GLU A 118 -2.71 -5.22 -10.51
N HIS A 119 -1.85 -5.92 -9.79
CA HIS A 119 -1.07 -5.33 -8.70
C HIS A 119 -0.01 -4.34 -9.19
N ILE A 120 0.65 -4.61 -10.32
CA ILE A 120 1.59 -3.65 -10.94
C ILE A 120 0.84 -2.39 -11.38
N LEU A 121 -0.28 -2.56 -12.10
CA LEU A 121 -1.14 -1.45 -12.53
C LEU A 121 -1.60 -0.60 -11.36
N LEU A 122 -2.15 -1.22 -10.31
CA LEU A 122 -2.64 -0.52 -9.13
C LEU A 122 -1.51 0.18 -8.36
N SER A 123 -0.35 -0.45 -8.24
CA SER A 123 0.83 0.18 -7.62
C SER A 123 1.24 1.45 -8.38
N ARG A 124 1.23 1.40 -9.70
CA ARG A 124 1.49 2.59 -10.54
C ARG A 124 0.46 3.69 -10.29
N GLN A 125 -0.82 3.33 -10.21
CA GLN A 125 -1.92 4.28 -10.01
C GLN A 125 -1.88 4.96 -8.63
N VAL A 126 -1.60 4.21 -7.56
CA VAL A 126 -1.48 4.79 -6.22
C VAL A 126 -0.15 5.51 -5.99
N GLY A 127 0.76 5.46 -6.97
CA GLY A 127 2.00 6.21 -6.98
C GLY A 127 3.19 5.53 -6.32
N VAL A 128 3.22 4.20 -6.24
CA VAL A 128 4.45 3.46 -5.88
C VAL A 128 5.51 3.72 -6.95
N PRO A 129 6.64 4.33 -6.60
CA PRO A 129 7.60 4.79 -7.62
C PRO A 129 8.59 3.72 -8.08
N TYR A 130 8.86 2.69 -7.26
CA TYR A 130 9.88 1.69 -7.51
C TYR A 130 9.37 0.29 -7.22
N ILE A 131 9.78 -0.68 -8.05
CA ILE A 131 9.52 -2.11 -7.87
C ILE A 131 10.86 -2.85 -7.93
N VAL A 132 11.07 -3.77 -6.99
CA VAL A 132 12.12 -4.81 -7.03
C VAL A 132 11.40 -6.15 -7.17
N VAL A 133 11.92 -7.09 -7.94
CA VAL A 133 11.26 -8.39 -8.17
C VAL A 133 11.96 -9.49 -7.39
N PHE A 134 11.16 -10.36 -6.77
CA PHE A 134 11.61 -11.63 -6.24
C PHE A 134 10.95 -12.78 -7.00
N MET A 135 11.71 -13.46 -7.86
CA MET A 135 11.31 -14.69 -8.52
C MET A 135 11.42 -15.85 -7.54
N ASN A 136 10.26 -16.20 -6.97
CA ASN A 136 10.16 -17.22 -5.93
C ASN A 136 9.96 -18.63 -6.50
N LYS A 137 10.17 -19.64 -5.68
CA LYS A 137 9.98 -21.08 -5.99
C LYS A 137 10.88 -21.59 -7.12
N VAL A 138 12.09 -21.05 -7.24
CA VAL A 138 13.05 -21.53 -8.27
C VAL A 138 13.44 -23.00 -8.09
N ASP A 139 13.27 -23.54 -6.88
CA ASP A 139 13.43 -24.95 -6.54
C ASP A 139 12.42 -25.88 -7.21
N GLN A 140 11.36 -25.35 -7.83
CA GLN A 140 10.34 -26.10 -8.55
C GLN A 140 10.58 -26.13 -10.07
N VAL A 141 11.62 -25.47 -10.55
CA VAL A 141 11.92 -25.35 -11.99
C VAL A 141 13.36 -25.80 -12.22
N ASP A 142 13.52 -26.95 -12.91
CA ASP A 142 14.82 -27.52 -13.23
C ASP A 142 15.41 -26.97 -14.55
N ASP A 143 14.61 -26.24 -15.34
CA ASP A 143 14.99 -25.71 -16.64
C ASP A 143 15.38 -24.24 -16.54
N GLU A 144 16.64 -23.94 -16.81
CA GLU A 144 17.20 -22.59 -16.75
C GLU A 144 16.64 -21.69 -17.86
N GLU A 145 16.33 -22.23 -19.05
CA GLU A 145 15.73 -21.49 -20.15
C GLU A 145 14.31 -21.01 -19.77
N LEU A 146 13.57 -21.82 -18.99
CA LEU A 146 12.25 -21.43 -18.50
C LEU A 146 12.35 -20.30 -17.48
N LEU A 147 13.36 -20.30 -16.60
CA LEU A 147 13.60 -19.20 -15.66
C LEU A 147 13.93 -17.89 -16.39
N GLU A 148 14.72 -17.96 -17.47
CA GLU A 148 15.04 -16.79 -18.30
C GLU A 148 13.79 -16.26 -19.04
N LEU A 149 12.93 -17.15 -19.52
CA LEU A 149 11.68 -16.79 -20.18
C LEU A 149 10.74 -16.05 -19.23
N VAL A 150 10.56 -16.57 -18.00
CA VAL A 150 9.73 -15.92 -16.97
C VAL A 150 10.30 -14.57 -16.58
N GLU A 151 11.62 -14.45 -16.44
CA GLU A 151 12.28 -13.17 -16.18
C GLU A 151 12.00 -12.15 -17.28
N MET A 152 12.10 -12.55 -18.54
CA MET A 152 11.82 -11.70 -19.70
C MET A 152 10.35 -11.25 -19.70
N GLU A 153 9.41 -12.15 -19.44
CA GLU A 153 7.98 -11.81 -19.36
C GLU A 153 7.69 -10.81 -18.24
N ILE A 154 8.38 -10.91 -17.09
CA ILE A 154 8.26 -9.94 -16.00
C ILE A 154 8.78 -8.56 -16.41
N ARG A 155 9.93 -8.49 -17.11
CA ARG A 155 10.51 -7.23 -17.61
C ARG A 155 9.60 -6.54 -18.62
N ASP A 156 9.05 -7.30 -19.56
CA ASP A 156 8.09 -6.80 -20.55
C ASP A 156 6.84 -6.26 -19.87
N LEU A 157 6.32 -6.99 -18.90
CA LEU A 157 5.15 -6.58 -18.14
C LEU A 157 5.38 -5.30 -17.31
N LEU A 158 6.54 -5.16 -16.67
CA LEU A 158 6.88 -3.94 -15.95
C LEU A 158 6.98 -2.74 -16.90
N SER A 159 7.57 -2.94 -18.08
CA SER A 159 7.71 -1.91 -19.12
C SER A 159 6.34 -1.49 -19.68
N GLU A 160 5.42 -2.42 -19.86
CA GLU A 160 4.03 -2.16 -20.27
C GLU A 160 3.31 -1.19 -19.31
N TYR A 161 3.58 -1.30 -17.99
CA TYR A 161 3.01 -0.43 -16.97
C TYR A 161 3.93 0.74 -16.56
N GLU A 162 4.84 1.14 -17.44
CA GLU A 162 5.72 2.31 -17.28
C GLU A 162 6.69 2.22 -16.06
N PHE A 163 7.07 1.02 -15.65
CA PHE A 163 8.22 0.81 -14.78
C PHE A 163 9.45 0.48 -15.64
N PRO A 164 10.68 0.80 -15.20
CA PRO A 164 11.90 0.54 -15.97
C PRO A 164 12.25 -0.96 -15.94
N GLY A 165 11.52 -1.79 -16.73
CA GLY A 165 11.63 -3.25 -16.71
C GLY A 165 13.05 -3.78 -16.90
N ASP A 166 13.82 -3.18 -17.82
CA ASP A 166 15.21 -3.59 -18.09
C ASP A 166 16.14 -3.32 -16.91
N ASP A 167 15.94 -2.20 -16.20
CA ASP A 167 16.79 -1.77 -15.07
C ASP A 167 16.30 -2.30 -13.72
N THR A 168 15.10 -2.88 -13.67
CA THR A 168 14.52 -3.40 -12.43
C THR A 168 15.31 -4.61 -11.92
N PRO A 169 15.79 -4.59 -10.66
CA PRO A 169 16.46 -5.74 -10.06
C PRO A 169 15.51 -6.93 -9.93
N ILE A 170 15.93 -8.10 -10.40
CA ILE A 170 15.22 -9.37 -10.27
C ILE A 170 16.11 -10.36 -9.52
N ILE A 171 15.67 -10.78 -8.34
CA ILE A 171 16.37 -11.73 -7.49
C ILE A 171 15.65 -13.07 -7.56
N LYS A 172 16.41 -14.14 -7.78
CA LYS A 172 15.91 -15.52 -7.86
C LYS A 172 16.12 -16.25 -6.54
N GLY A 173 15.11 -16.96 -6.03
CA GLY A 173 15.26 -17.67 -4.78
C GLY A 173 14.06 -18.54 -4.39
N THR A 174 14.16 -19.14 -3.19
CA THR A 174 13.08 -19.94 -2.59
C THR A 174 12.83 -19.48 -1.16
N ALA A 175 11.74 -18.74 -0.95
CA ALA A 175 11.36 -18.25 0.37
C ALA A 175 11.05 -19.41 1.35
N LEU A 176 10.45 -20.49 0.85
CA LEU A 176 10.16 -21.69 1.64
C LEU A 176 11.44 -22.39 2.09
N GLY A 177 12.44 -22.50 1.22
CA GLY A 177 13.76 -23.05 1.57
C GLY A 177 14.42 -22.27 2.72
N VAL A 178 14.34 -20.94 2.67
CA VAL A 178 14.83 -20.06 3.73
C VAL A 178 14.08 -20.29 5.04
N THR A 179 12.76 -20.30 5.02
CA THR A 179 11.95 -20.47 6.26
C THR A 179 12.11 -21.87 6.86
N SER A 180 12.38 -22.87 6.05
CA SER A 180 12.57 -24.28 6.48
C SER A 180 13.98 -24.57 6.99
N SER A 181 14.98 -23.71 6.73
CA SER A 181 16.35 -23.91 7.21
C SER A 181 16.46 -23.68 8.71
N ASP A 182 17.23 -24.50 9.41
CA ASP A 182 17.55 -24.37 10.84
C ASP A 182 18.89 -23.66 11.10
N SER A 183 19.55 -23.16 10.04
CA SER A 183 20.85 -22.48 10.16
C SER A 183 20.76 -21.26 11.07
N LYS A 184 21.80 -21.07 11.89
CA LYS A 184 22.00 -19.88 12.73
C LYS A 184 23.05 -18.94 12.16
N ASP A 185 23.62 -19.29 11.01
CA ASP A 185 24.61 -18.46 10.33
C ASP A 185 23.93 -17.56 9.31
N TYR A 186 24.01 -16.25 9.52
CA TYR A 186 23.50 -15.25 8.58
C TYR A 186 24.09 -15.41 7.17
N ASN A 187 25.34 -15.88 7.07
CA ASN A 187 26.04 -16.06 5.79
C ASN A 187 25.78 -17.43 5.13
N ALA A 188 24.94 -18.26 5.71
CA ALA A 188 24.59 -19.55 5.12
C ALA A 188 24.14 -19.39 3.65
N PRO A 189 24.54 -20.30 2.75
CA PRO A 189 24.21 -20.21 1.31
C PRO A 189 22.71 -20.13 1.03
N GLU A 190 21.89 -20.85 1.79
CA GLU A 190 20.44 -20.86 1.66
C GLU A 190 19.78 -19.50 1.93
N TYR A 191 20.48 -18.58 2.62
CA TYR A 191 20.00 -17.21 2.92
C TYR A 191 20.51 -16.18 1.91
N ALA A 192 21.30 -16.58 0.91
CA ALA A 192 21.90 -15.66 -0.05
C ALA A 192 20.85 -14.81 -0.79
N CYS A 193 19.77 -15.46 -1.25
CA CYS A 193 18.71 -14.76 -2.00
C CYS A 193 18.02 -13.65 -1.17
N ILE A 194 17.91 -13.81 0.15
CA ILE A 194 17.33 -12.76 1.01
C ILE A 194 18.33 -11.62 1.21
N ARG A 195 19.62 -11.91 1.39
CA ARG A 195 20.65 -10.86 1.47
C ARG A 195 20.71 -10.05 0.18
N GLU A 196 20.76 -10.73 -0.97
CA GLU A 196 20.75 -10.10 -2.30
C GLU A 196 19.49 -9.27 -2.53
N LEU A 197 18.32 -9.74 -2.08
CA LEU A 197 17.08 -8.98 -2.15
C LEU A 197 17.17 -7.70 -1.32
N MET A 198 17.65 -7.77 -0.08
CA MET A 198 17.74 -6.60 0.78
C MET A 198 18.80 -5.61 0.31
N ASP A 199 19.92 -6.10 -0.23
CA ASP A 199 20.96 -5.27 -0.87
C ASP A 199 20.39 -4.55 -2.11
N ALA A 200 19.61 -5.24 -2.94
CA ALA A 200 18.94 -4.65 -4.09
C ALA A 200 17.89 -3.61 -3.68
N VAL A 201 17.10 -3.87 -2.64
CA VAL A 201 16.13 -2.91 -2.08
C VAL A 201 16.83 -1.67 -1.55
N ASP A 202 17.93 -1.84 -0.78
CA ASP A 202 18.73 -0.73 -0.26
C ASP A 202 19.36 0.13 -1.37
N ALA A 203 19.79 -0.49 -2.46
CA ALA A 203 20.47 0.19 -3.55
C ALA A 203 19.50 0.86 -4.55
N TYR A 204 18.41 0.18 -4.89
CA TYR A 204 17.53 0.59 -5.98
C TYR A 204 16.41 1.54 -5.54
N ILE A 205 15.83 1.33 -4.35
CA ILE A 205 14.78 2.20 -3.83
C ILE A 205 15.46 3.37 -3.09
N PRO A 206 15.35 4.63 -3.56
CA PRO A 206 15.99 5.76 -2.89
C PRO A 206 15.31 6.05 -1.54
N THR A 207 16.02 6.74 -0.65
CA THR A 207 15.40 7.31 0.54
C THR A 207 14.38 8.37 0.12
N PRO A 208 13.10 8.22 0.48
CA PRO A 208 12.07 9.13 -0.02
C PRO A 208 12.20 10.52 0.58
N GLU A 209 11.92 11.54 -0.23
CA GLU A 209 11.78 12.91 0.25
C GLU A 209 10.47 13.02 1.04
N ARG A 210 10.56 13.47 2.29
CA ARG A 210 9.41 13.60 3.18
C ARG A 210 8.86 15.03 3.14
N LYS A 211 7.56 15.17 2.90
CA LYS A 211 6.84 16.46 2.91
C LYS A 211 6.53 16.89 4.37
N ALA A 212 7.55 16.99 5.21
CA ALA A 212 7.40 17.29 6.64
C ALA A 212 6.97 18.73 6.92
N ASP A 213 7.27 19.67 6.01
CA ASP A 213 6.96 21.11 6.15
C ASP A 213 5.49 21.46 5.83
N LEU A 214 4.74 20.54 5.23
CA LEU A 214 3.33 20.72 4.93
C LEU A 214 2.45 20.52 6.18
N PRO A 215 1.19 21.00 6.19
CA PRO A 215 0.25 20.71 7.24
C PRO A 215 0.04 19.20 7.40
N PHE A 216 0.04 18.71 8.66
CA PHE A 216 -0.14 17.30 8.97
C PHE A 216 -1.41 16.71 8.34
N LEU A 217 -1.27 15.51 7.75
CA LEU A 217 -2.36 14.71 7.23
C LEU A 217 -2.00 13.23 7.33
N MET A 218 -2.93 12.43 7.87
CA MET A 218 -2.84 10.98 8.00
C MET A 218 -4.16 10.34 7.59
N PRO A 219 -4.26 9.59 6.49
CA PRO A 219 -5.42 8.76 6.17
C PRO A 219 -5.61 7.66 7.22
N VAL A 220 -6.86 7.43 7.61
CA VAL A 220 -7.21 6.36 8.56
C VAL A 220 -7.34 5.03 7.83
N GLU A 221 -6.59 4.03 8.27
CA GLU A 221 -6.59 2.68 7.73
C GLU A 221 -7.40 1.71 8.57
N ASP A 222 -7.20 1.77 9.87
CA ASP A 222 -7.93 0.95 10.82
C ASP A 222 -8.17 1.73 12.11
N VAL A 223 -9.19 1.30 12.84
CA VAL A 223 -9.59 1.91 14.11
C VAL A 223 -9.92 0.83 15.12
N PHE A 224 -9.31 0.89 16.28
CA PHE A 224 -9.58 -0.02 17.37
C PHE A 224 -9.58 0.68 18.73
N THR A 225 -10.13 0.02 19.72
CA THR A 225 -10.19 0.55 21.08
C THR A 225 -9.24 -0.20 22.00
N ILE A 226 -8.43 0.54 22.76
CA ILE A 226 -7.62 -0.03 23.84
C ILE A 226 -8.36 0.20 25.15
N THR A 227 -8.73 -0.88 25.84
CA THR A 227 -9.42 -0.82 27.13
C THR A 227 -8.65 0.05 28.12
N GLY A 228 -9.33 1.06 28.68
CA GLY A 228 -8.75 2.01 29.63
C GLY A 228 -7.87 3.11 29.02
N ARG A 229 -7.62 3.11 27.70
CA ARG A 229 -6.82 4.15 27.04
C ARG A 229 -7.61 4.98 26.01
N GLY A 230 -8.56 4.36 25.29
CA GLY A 230 -9.40 5.04 24.30
C GLY A 230 -9.27 4.50 22.90
N THR A 231 -9.71 5.28 21.92
CA THR A 231 -9.72 4.92 20.50
C THR A 231 -8.37 5.26 19.86
N VAL A 232 -7.85 4.32 19.10
CA VAL A 232 -6.62 4.46 18.29
C VAL A 232 -7.00 4.38 16.83
N ALA A 233 -6.58 5.36 16.06
CA ALA A 233 -6.61 5.31 14.60
C ALA A 233 -5.20 5.04 14.08
N THR A 234 -5.07 4.09 13.17
CA THR A 234 -3.80 3.78 12.51
C THR A 234 -3.77 4.33 11.10
N GLY A 235 -2.58 4.65 10.63
CA GLY A 235 -2.33 5.09 9.28
C GLY A 235 -0.89 5.51 9.05
N ARG A 236 -0.54 5.72 7.80
CA ARG A 236 0.71 6.36 7.42
C ARG A 236 0.54 7.87 7.41
N VAL A 237 1.45 8.60 8.01
CA VAL A 237 1.51 10.06 7.87
C VAL A 237 1.87 10.39 6.43
N GLU A 238 0.92 10.96 5.68
CA GLU A 238 1.09 11.33 4.27
C GLU A 238 2.00 12.57 4.13
N ARG A 239 1.81 13.54 5.02
CA ARG A 239 2.58 14.79 5.06
C ARG A 239 2.55 15.44 6.44
N GLY A 240 3.49 16.35 6.65
CA GLY A 240 3.58 17.14 7.88
C GLY A 240 4.13 16.38 9.07
N THR A 241 3.98 16.99 10.23
CA THR A 241 4.38 16.44 11.53
C THR A 241 3.26 16.64 12.55
N ILE A 242 3.18 15.73 13.53
CA ILE A 242 2.23 15.80 14.65
C ILE A 242 2.94 15.44 15.95
N LYS A 243 2.68 16.18 17.01
CA LYS A 243 3.20 15.92 18.37
C LYS A 243 2.08 15.47 19.30
N VAL A 244 2.45 14.72 20.31
CA VAL A 244 1.54 14.40 21.41
C VAL A 244 1.09 15.70 22.08
N GLY A 245 -0.23 15.84 22.29
CA GLY A 245 -0.86 17.03 22.85
C GLY A 245 -1.44 18.00 21.82
N GLU A 246 -1.15 17.83 20.53
CA GLU A 246 -1.70 18.70 19.49
C GLU A 246 -3.16 18.36 19.15
N VAL A 247 -3.88 19.40 18.73
CA VAL A 247 -5.27 19.30 18.27
C VAL A 247 -5.27 18.94 16.79
N VAL A 248 -6.17 18.02 16.42
CA VAL A 248 -6.39 17.55 15.04
C VAL A 248 -7.88 17.56 14.71
N GLU A 249 -8.20 17.53 13.42
CA GLU A 249 -9.54 17.33 12.91
C GLU A 249 -9.65 15.97 12.20
N ILE A 250 -10.78 15.32 12.39
CA ILE A 250 -11.22 14.13 11.64
C ILE A 250 -12.13 14.63 10.53
N VAL A 251 -11.81 14.33 9.26
CA VAL A 251 -12.49 14.87 8.08
C VAL A 251 -12.81 13.75 7.08
N GLY A 252 -13.97 13.85 6.42
CA GLY A 252 -14.46 12.92 5.41
C GLY A 252 -15.51 11.95 5.94
N LEU A 253 -16.29 11.36 5.02
CA LEU A 253 -17.42 10.46 5.27
C LEU A 253 -18.59 11.08 6.06
N ALA A 254 -18.41 12.28 6.57
CA ALA A 254 -19.41 13.13 7.22
C ALA A 254 -19.18 14.60 6.82
N GLU A 255 -20.23 15.40 6.78
CA GLU A 255 -20.13 16.84 6.50
C GLU A 255 -19.43 17.59 7.64
N GLU A 256 -19.73 17.20 8.87
CA GLU A 256 -19.17 17.82 10.07
C GLU A 256 -17.77 17.28 10.38
N LYS A 257 -16.84 18.21 10.62
CA LYS A 257 -15.51 17.91 11.11
C LYS A 257 -15.53 17.73 12.62
N LYS A 258 -14.78 16.75 13.10
CA LYS A 258 -14.65 16.52 14.54
C LYS A 258 -13.25 16.86 15.02
N SER A 259 -13.13 17.83 15.94
CA SER A 259 -11.87 18.16 16.60
C SER A 259 -11.58 17.23 17.76
N THR A 260 -10.33 16.80 17.89
CA THR A 260 -9.82 16.01 19.01
C THR A 260 -8.35 16.32 19.29
N THR A 261 -7.82 15.74 20.37
CA THR A 261 -6.40 15.87 20.73
C THR A 261 -5.70 14.52 20.65
N VAL A 262 -4.53 14.49 20.05
CA VAL A 262 -3.65 13.32 20.05
C VAL A 262 -3.00 13.18 21.43
N THR A 263 -3.33 12.12 22.15
CA THR A 263 -2.81 11.89 23.53
C THR A 263 -1.67 10.90 23.59
N GLY A 264 -1.37 10.25 22.48
CA GLY A 264 -0.24 9.33 22.36
C GLY A 264 -0.01 8.94 20.90
N LEU A 265 1.23 8.65 20.58
CA LEU A 265 1.67 8.16 19.28
C LEU A 265 2.51 6.91 19.48
N GLU A 266 2.25 5.88 18.71
CA GLU A 266 2.97 4.61 18.77
C GLU A 266 3.29 4.12 17.37
N MET A 267 4.50 3.59 17.18
CA MET A 267 4.92 2.89 15.97
C MET A 267 5.58 1.57 16.40
N PHE A 268 5.14 0.44 15.84
CA PHE A 268 5.63 -0.90 16.19
C PHE A 268 5.71 -1.15 17.72
N ARG A 269 4.65 -0.76 18.44
CA ARG A 269 4.52 -0.85 19.91
C ARG A 269 5.52 0.00 20.71
N LYS A 270 6.32 0.84 20.06
CA LYS A 270 7.23 1.81 20.68
C LYS A 270 6.56 3.19 20.72
N LEU A 271 6.82 3.95 21.80
CA LEU A 271 6.27 5.29 21.97
C LEU A 271 7.02 6.31 21.12
N LEU A 272 6.27 7.24 20.53
CA LEU A 272 6.80 8.40 19.82
C LEU A 272 6.42 9.70 20.56
N ASP A 273 7.33 10.66 20.61
CA ASP A 273 7.03 12.03 21.05
C ASP A 273 6.36 12.83 19.92
N PHE A 274 6.72 12.52 18.67
CA PHE A 274 6.13 13.08 17.45
C PHE A 274 6.16 12.06 16.32
N ALA A 275 5.28 12.24 15.35
CA ALA A 275 5.30 11.51 14.08
C ALA A 275 5.47 12.48 12.92
N GLU A 276 6.11 12.02 11.86
CA GLU A 276 6.38 12.81 10.64
C GLU A 276 6.01 12.05 9.38
N ALA A 277 5.95 12.76 8.27
CA ALA A 277 5.64 12.20 6.96
C ALA A 277 6.44 10.91 6.71
N GLY A 278 5.75 9.84 6.36
CA GLY A 278 6.29 8.50 6.14
C GLY A 278 6.13 7.53 7.30
N ASP A 279 5.88 8.00 8.53
CA ASP A 279 5.70 7.10 9.68
C ASP A 279 4.37 6.36 9.62
N ASN A 280 4.36 5.06 9.92
CA ASN A 280 3.15 4.27 10.14
C ASN A 280 2.83 4.25 11.63
N VAL A 281 1.81 4.98 12.03
CA VAL A 281 1.54 5.23 13.45
C VAL A 281 0.12 4.88 13.87
N GLY A 282 -0.02 4.53 15.14
CA GLY A 282 -1.28 4.54 15.85
C GLY A 282 -1.38 5.82 16.69
N ALA A 283 -2.37 6.65 16.37
CA ALA A 283 -2.68 7.88 17.09
C ALA A 283 -3.81 7.63 18.09
N LEU A 284 -3.52 7.81 19.37
CA LEU A 284 -4.50 7.74 20.46
C LEU A 284 -5.26 9.06 20.54
N LEU A 285 -6.58 9.02 20.39
CA LEU A 285 -7.46 10.18 20.27
C LEU A 285 -8.29 10.38 21.55
N ARG A 286 -8.34 11.62 22.05
CA ARG A 286 -9.08 11.97 23.26
C ARG A 286 -10.58 12.09 22.97
N GLY A 287 -11.42 11.36 23.74
CA GLY A 287 -12.88 11.55 23.73
C GLY A 287 -13.56 11.18 22.41
N VAL A 288 -12.88 10.41 21.55
CA VAL A 288 -13.44 9.86 20.32
C VAL A 288 -13.83 8.41 20.58
N GLN A 289 -15.09 8.06 20.25
CA GLN A 289 -15.55 6.68 20.31
C GLN A 289 -15.21 5.96 19.00
N ARG A 290 -15.12 4.61 19.04
CA ARG A 290 -14.85 3.78 17.86
C ARG A 290 -15.84 4.02 16.71
N SER A 291 -17.10 4.34 17.04
CA SER A 291 -18.18 4.61 16.07
C SER A 291 -18.15 6.01 15.44
N GLU A 292 -17.26 6.88 15.92
CA GLU A 292 -17.16 8.28 15.47
C GLU A 292 -15.97 8.53 14.54
N ILE A 293 -15.19 7.48 14.27
CA ILE A 293 -14.07 7.51 13.34
C ILE A 293 -14.00 6.17 12.62
N GLU A 294 -13.78 6.20 11.33
CA GLU A 294 -13.72 5.00 10.50
C GLU A 294 -12.66 5.09 9.41
N ARG A 295 -12.32 3.95 8.84
CA ARG A 295 -11.42 3.85 7.68
C ARG A 295 -11.95 4.71 6.53
N GLY A 296 -11.04 5.47 5.90
CA GLY A 296 -11.37 6.34 4.78
C GLY A 296 -11.47 7.81 5.16
N GLN A 297 -11.65 8.13 6.44
CA GLN A 297 -11.47 9.49 6.92
C GLN A 297 -9.98 9.85 6.99
N VAL A 298 -9.69 11.13 7.16
CA VAL A 298 -8.33 11.61 7.40
C VAL A 298 -8.26 12.33 8.76
N ILE A 299 -7.13 12.20 9.43
CA ILE A 299 -6.78 13.03 10.58
C ILE A 299 -5.81 14.08 10.09
N CYS A 300 -6.10 15.34 10.32
CA CYS A 300 -5.33 16.45 9.76
C CYS A 300 -5.14 17.60 10.74
N LYS A 301 -4.24 18.52 10.40
CA LYS A 301 -4.14 19.80 11.07
C LYS A 301 -5.44 20.59 10.89
N PRO A 302 -5.99 21.21 11.95
CA PRO A 302 -7.25 21.95 11.86
C PRO A 302 -7.27 22.94 10.69
N GLY A 303 -8.33 22.85 9.87
CA GLY A 303 -8.56 23.74 8.73
C GLY A 303 -7.69 23.48 7.50
N SER A 304 -6.87 22.41 7.48
CA SER A 304 -5.95 22.15 6.37
C SER A 304 -6.55 21.39 5.18
N ILE A 305 -7.68 20.72 5.37
CA ILE A 305 -8.43 20.03 4.31
C ILE A 305 -9.93 20.10 4.61
N ASN A 306 -10.74 20.03 3.57
CA ASN A 306 -12.19 20.02 3.68
C ASN A 306 -12.80 18.74 3.07
N PRO A 307 -13.99 18.32 3.53
CA PRO A 307 -14.77 17.29 2.87
C PRO A 307 -15.44 17.89 1.63
N HIS A 308 -15.48 17.13 0.54
CA HIS A 308 -16.05 17.54 -0.74
C HIS A 308 -16.84 16.41 -1.38
N THR A 309 -17.83 16.75 -2.20
CA THR A 309 -18.64 15.78 -2.97
C THR A 309 -18.44 15.91 -4.47
N LYS A 310 -17.96 17.07 -4.98
CA LYS A 310 -17.94 17.32 -6.41
C LYS A 310 -16.61 17.92 -6.86
N PHE A 311 -16.04 17.31 -7.89
CA PHE A 311 -14.76 17.72 -8.44
C PHE A 311 -14.67 17.49 -9.95
N VAL A 312 -13.69 18.12 -10.58
CA VAL A 312 -13.25 17.82 -11.95
C VAL A 312 -12.03 16.92 -11.87
N GLY A 313 -12.06 15.82 -12.59
CA GLY A 313 -10.94 14.87 -12.69
C GLY A 313 -10.48 14.69 -14.13
N GLN A 314 -9.16 14.65 -14.32
CA GLN A 314 -8.56 14.17 -15.55
C GLN A 314 -8.44 12.65 -15.45
N VAL A 315 -9.08 11.90 -16.34
CA VAL A 315 -9.24 10.45 -16.23
C VAL A 315 -8.76 9.77 -17.51
N TYR A 316 -7.92 8.76 -17.34
CA TYR A 316 -7.60 7.78 -18.37
C TYR A 316 -8.45 6.53 -18.19
N VAL A 317 -9.15 6.12 -19.24
CA VAL A 317 -10.01 4.93 -19.25
C VAL A 317 -9.22 3.75 -19.79
N LEU A 318 -9.01 2.74 -18.96
CA LEU A 318 -8.20 1.57 -19.30
C LEU A 318 -8.83 0.76 -20.44
N LYS A 319 -7.99 0.32 -21.38
CA LYS A 319 -8.35 -0.57 -22.48
C LYS A 319 -8.56 -2.00 -21.99
N LYS A 320 -9.13 -2.84 -22.87
CA LYS A 320 -9.37 -4.27 -22.57
C LYS A 320 -8.06 -5.04 -22.33
N ASP A 321 -7.02 -4.79 -23.11
CA ASP A 321 -5.69 -5.38 -23.00
C ASP A 321 -4.96 -4.94 -21.71
N GLU A 322 -5.30 -3.76 -21.18
CA GLU A 322 -4.85 -3.28 -19.87
C GLU A 322 -5.69 -3.81 -18.69
N GLY A 323 -6.58 -4.78 -18.92
CA GLY A 323 -7.50 -5.31 -17.90
C GLY A 323 -8.77 -4.48 -17.67
N GLY A 324 -8.94 -3.40 -18.42
CA GLY A 324 -10.04 -2.45 -18.29
C GLY A 324 -11.32 -2.86 -19.03
N ARG A 325 -12.04 -1.86 -19.52
CA ARG A 325 -13.31 -2.02 -20.23
C ARG A 325 -13.11 -2.39 -21.69
N HIS A 326 -14.13 -3.02 -22.29
CA HIS A 326 -14.22 -3.25 -23.73
C HIS A 326 -15.40 -2.49 -24.38
N THR A 327 -16.22 -1.81 -23.58
CA THR A 327 -17.38 -1.04 -24.03
C THR A 327 -17.27 0.41 -23.54
N PRO A 328 -17.79 1.38 -24.30
CA PRO A 328 -17.87 2.76 -23.82
C PRO A 328 -18.79 2.89 -22.62
N PHE A 329 -18.68 4.02 -21.93
CA PHE A 329 -19.68 4.45 -20.96
C PHE A 329 -20.23 5.83 -21.35
N PHE A 330 -21.37 6.17 -20.77
CA PHE A 330 -22.14 7.36 -21.08
C PHE A 330 -22.29 8.23 -19.83
N ASN A 331 -22.88 9.41 -19.99
CA ASN A 331 -23.28 10.24 -18.85
C ASN A 331 -24.08 9.47 -17.81
N ASN A 332 -23.94 9.84 -16.56
CA ASN A 332 -24.53 9.17 -15.38
C ASN A 332 -23.99 7.76 -15.11
N TYR A 333 -22.82 7.41 -15.64
CA TYR A 333 -22.11 6.20 -15.25
C TYR A 333 -21.75 6.26 -13.76
N ARG A 334 -21.95 5.16 -13.03
CA ARG A 334 -21.82 5.10 -11.56
C ARG A 334 -20.84 4.03 -11.08
N PRO A 335 -19.54 4.23 -11.28
CA PRO A 335 -18.51 3.34 -10.74
C PRO A 335 -18.17 3.66 -9.28
N GLN A 336 -17.22 2.87 -8.73
CA GLN A 336 -16.57 3.15 -7.46
C GLN A 336 -15.27 3.92 -7.67
N PHE A 337 -15.09 4.97 -6.89
CA PHE A 337 -13.88 5.79 -6.85
C PHE A 337 -13.08 5.44 -5.61
N TYR A 338 -11.82 5.11 -5.78
CA TYR A 338 -10.89 4.76 -4.71
C TYR A 338 -9.94 5.91 -4.45
N PHE A 339 -10.04 6.49 -3.26
CA PHE A 339 -9.16 7.57 -2.79
C PHE A 339 -8.47 7.13 -1.50
N ARG A 340 -7.14 7.25 -1.41
CA ARG A 340 -6.38 6.86 -0.21
C ARG A 340 -6.84 5.49 0.34
N THR A 341 -7.54 5.50 1.47
CA THR A 341 -7.98 4.29 2.20
C THR A 341 -9.47 3.97 2.04
N THR A 342 -10.22 4.74 1.21
CA THR A 342 -11.66 4.57 1.02
C THR A 342 -12.06 4.37 -0.42
N ASP A 343 -13.26 3.83 -0.60
CA ASP A 343 -13.98 3.80 -1.86
C ASP A 343 -15.37 4.40 -1.68
N VAL A 344 -15.82 5.14 -2.69
CA VAL A 344 -17.13 5.76 -2.71
C VAL A 344 -17.73 5.70 -4.12
N THR A 345 -19.02 5.46 -4.22
CA THR A 345 -19.72 5.54 -5.50
C THR A 345 -19.83 7.00 -5.95
N GLY A 346 -19.55 7.27 -7.21
CA GLY A 346 -19.73 8.58 -7.81
C GLY A 346 -20.43 8.51 -9.15
N VAL A 347 -21.04 9.61 -9.55
CA VAL A 347 -21.68 9.80 -10.85
C VAL A 347 -20.74 10.59 -11.74
N ILE A 348 -20.45 10.05 -12.94
CA ILE A 348 -19.65 10.73 -13.96
C ILE A 348 -20.54 11.53 -14.88
N ASN A 349 -20.20 12.80 -15.07
CA ASN A 349 -20.77 13.68 -16.08
C ASN A 349 -19.68 14.05 -17.08
N LEU A 350 -19.88 13.69 -18.33
CA LEU A 350 -18.97 14.00 -19.44
C LEU A 350 -19.11 15.46 -19.86
N PRO A 351 -18.06 16.06 -20.46
CA PRO A 351 -18.13 17.43 -20.97
C PRO A 351 -19.22 17.62 -22.02
N GLU A 352 -19.71 18.86 -22.15
CA GLU A 352 -20.68 19.20 -23.19
C GLU A 352 -20.17 18.81 -24.58
N GLY A 353 -21.03 18.15 -25.36
CA GLY A 353 -20.68 17.65 -26.69
C GLY A 353 -20.02 16.26 -26.73
N THR A 354 -19.73 15.67 -25.57
CA THR A 354 -19.23 14.30 -25.48
C THR A 354 -20.35 13.35 -25.09
N GLU A 355 -20.77 12.52 -26.04
CA GLU A 355 -21.88 11.56 -25.82
C GLU A 355 -21.41 10.32 -25.05
N MET A 356 -20.19 9.86 -25.30
CA MET A 356 -19.61 8.66 -24.69
C MET A 356 -18.11 8.81 -24.51
N CYS A 357 -17.56 7.98 -23.62
CA CYS A 357 -16.12 7.82 -23.39
C CYS A 357 -15.71 6.39 -23.72
N MET A 358 -14.68 6.24 -24.58
CA MET A 358 -14.17 4.97 -25.04
C MET A 358 -13.01 4.47 -24.16
N PRO A 359 -12.80 3.14 -24.08
CA PRO A 359 -11.54 2.62 -23.54
C PRO A 359 -10.34 3.18 -24.31
N GLY A 360 -9.35 3.70 -23.57
CA GLY A 360 -8.17 4.38 -24.11
C GLY A 360 -8.29 5.90 -24.18
N ASP A 361 -9.45 6.47 -23.91
CA ASP A 361 -9.62 7.91 -23.86
C ASP A 361 -9.01 8.52 -22.61
N ASN A 362 -8.49 9.74 -22.77
CA ASN A 362 -8.08 10.61 -21.67
C ASN A 362 -9.00 11.84 -21.67
N VAL A 363 -9.91 11.91 -20.69
CA VAL A 363 -11.01 12.86 -20.66
C VAL A 363 -11.07 13.58 -19.33
N GLU A 364 -11.27 14.90 -19.40
CA GLU A 364 -11.66 15.69 -18.23
C GLU A 364 -13.16 15.51 -17.98
N MET A 365 -13.54 15.11 -16.79
CA MET A 365 -14.94 14.85 -16.44
C MET A 365 -15.30 15.37 -15.06
N THR A 366 -16.55 15.72 -14.87
CA THR A 366 -17.09 16.09 -13.56
C THR A 366 -17.57 14.84 -12.85
N VAL A 367 -17.14 14.68 -11.59
CA VAL A 367 -17.54 13.57 -10.72
C VAL A 367 -18.31 14.12 -9.54
N GLU A 368 -19.46 13.51 -9.25
CA GLU A 368 -20.28 13.80 -8.07
C GLU A 368 -20.38 12.54 -7.20
N LEU A 369 -19.78 12.60 -6.02
CA LEU A 369 -19.73 11.50 -5.06
C LEU A 369 -21.02 11.45 -4.23
N ILE A 370 -21.46 10.24 -3.88
CA ILE A 370 -22.65 10.05 -3.01
C ILE A 370 -22.39 10.37 -1.54
N THR A 371 -21.12 10.50 -1.14
CA THR A 371 -20.68 10.78 0.22
C THR A 371 -19.49 11.73 0.17
N THR A 372 -19.41 12.64 1.14
CA THR A 372 -18.29 13.57 1.26
C THR A 372 -17.00 12.81 1.60
N ILE A 373 -15.91 13.18 0.97
CA ILE A 373 -14.57 12.68 1.31
C ILE A 373 -13.57 13.83 1.37
N ALA A 374 -12.47 13.61 2.11
CA ALA A 374 -11.38 14.57 2.20
C ALA A 374 -10.54 14.49 0.92
N ILE A 375 -10.83 15.34 -0.06
CA ILE A 375 -10.09 15.45 -1.33
C ILE A 375 -9.48 16.82 -1.50
N GLU A 376 -8.44 16.89 -2.32
CA GLU A 376 -7.72 18.09 -2.70
C GLU A 376 -7.21 17.99 -4.13
N GLU A 377 -6.87 19.11 -4.74
CA GLU A 377 -6.29 19.16 -6.07
C GLU A 377 -4.97 18.36 -6.12
N GLY A 378 -4.76 17.62 -7.21
CA GLY A 378 -3.61 16.75 -7.39
C GLY A 378 -3.74 15.36 -6.75
N LEU A 379 -4.83 15.09 -6.01
CA LEU A 379 -5.06 13.76 -5.44
C LEU A 379 -5.38 12.75 -6.55
N ARG A 380 -4.65 11.63 -6.57
CA ARG A 380 -4.89 10.52 -7.50
C ARG A 380 -6.02 9.63 -7.01
N PHE A 381 -6.74 9.02 -7.96
CA PHE A 381 -7.78 8.04 -7.68
C PHE A 381 -7.85 6.95 -8.75
N ALA A 382 -8.37 5.79 -8.35
CA ALA A 382 -8.71 4.72 -9.26
C ALA A 382 -10.23 4.60 -9.41
N ILE A 383 -10.69 4.18 -10.59
CA ILE A 383 -12.09 3.90 -10.89
C ILE A 383 -12.26 2.41 -11.07
N ARG A 384 -13.21 1.81 -10.35
CA ARG A 384 -13.47 0.37 -10.40
C ARG A 384 -14.94 0.04 -10.67
N GLU A 385 -15.16 -1.04 -11.39
CA GLU A 385 -16.48 -1.61 -11.67
C GLU A 385 -16.40 -3.12 -11.70
N GLY A 386 -17.31 -3.81 -11.01
CA GLY A 386 -17.40 -5.27 -11.04
C GLY A 386 -16.12 -6.00 -10.65
N GLY A 387 -15.37 -5.44 -9.70
CA GLY A 387 -14.10 -6.01 -9.22
C GLY A 387 -12.87 -5.71 -10.11
N ARG A 388 -13.02 -4.91 -11.17
CA ARG A 388 -11.93 -4.54 -12.10
C ARG A 388 -11.64 -3.05 -12.03
N THR A 389 -10.38 -2.68 -12.21
CA THR A 389 -10.00 -1.28 -12.42
C THR A 389 -10.30 -0.93 -13.88
N VAL A 390 -11.10 0.12 -14.07
CA VAL A 390 -11.57 0.55 -15.40
C VAL A 390 -11.01 1.92 -15.79
N GLY A 391 -10.37 2.60 -14.87
CA GLY A 391 -9.74 3.88 -15.13
C GLY A 391 -8.95 4.39 -13.94
N SER A 392 -8.16 5.41 -14.17
CA SER A 392 -7.42 6.15 -13.15
C SER A 392 -7.42 7.63 -13.49
N GLY A 393 -7.30 8.46 -12.47
CA GLY A 393 -7.32 9.90 -12.69
C GLY A 393 -6.67 10.69 -11.57
N VAL A 394 -6.64 11.99 -11.78
CA VAL A 394 -6.19 12.98 -10.81
C VAL A 394 -7.25 14.07 -10.66
N VAL A 395 -7.46 14.55 -9.44
CA VAL A 395 -8.35 15.69 -9.16
C VAL A 395 -7.70 16.96 -9.71
N VAL A 396 -8.37 17.63 -10.63
CA VAL A 396 -7.90 18.86 -11.26
C VAL A 396 -8.38 20.08 -10.49
N SER A 397 -9.66 20.09 -10.13
CA SER A 397 -10.25 21.18 -9.34
C SER A 397 -11.43 20.67 -8.51
N ILE A 398 -11.69 21.35 -7.41
CA ILE A 398 -12.83 21.12 -6.52
C ILE A 398 -13.97 22.05 -6.90
N ILE A 399 -15.20 21.51 -6.95
CA ILE A 399 -16.41 22.30 -7.27
C ILE A 399 -17.22 22.54 -5.99
N GLU A 400 -17.44 21.47 -5.18
CA GLU A 400 -18.27 21.50 -3.97
C GLU A 400 -17.76 20.51 -2.92
#